data_444899a0cd0ca12d4fb9032b07f2de2a
#
_entry.id   444899a0cd0ca12d4fb9032b07f2de2a
#
_cell.length_a   1.000
_cell.length_b   1.000
_cell.length_c   1.000
_cell.angle_alpha   90.00
_cell.angle_beta   90.00
_cell.angle_gamma   90.00
#
_symmetry.space_group_name_H-M   'P 1'
#
loop_
_entity.id
_entity.type
_entity.pdbx_description
1 polymer ?
#
loop_
_entity_poly.entity_id
_entity_poly.type
_entity_poly.pdbx_seq_one_letter_code
_entity_poly.pdbx_strand_id
1 'polypeptide(L)'
;MALEPKLLSGQTTSSSFASGDKLVKVDGSGNVTLITPANARDGMLGGIPVNGIEDGIFIMYHRASDSYPLMVKPHKWTSLQSGGEVADGVAIVEGGKILIVAPTECDSSGLLWSSAAVSGGGTTTSDRVTAYSDWAGKANTTAQITHAECQGASYAPGFCAQYSHGGLAAGKWWLPSLGEMFMIYANMTKINYALGLITGATLLSETWYWTSTEYSSTLAWFLSLNFGGMYYGTKASDRGRVRAVSAFIA
;
A
#
# COMPACT_ATOMS: atom_id res chain seq x y z
N MET A 1 -16.04 46.29 -9.13
CA MET A 1 -17.27 45.98 -9.89
C MET A 1 -17.73 44.61 -9.43
N ALA A 2 -18.74 44.55 -8.55
CA ALA A 2 -19.28 43.31 -8.07
C ALA A 2 -20.04 42.63 -9.21
N LEU A 3 -19.66 41.42 -9.58
CA LEU A 3 -20.41 40.61 -10.51
C LEU A 3 -21.69 40.14 -9.79
N GLU A 4 -22.83 40.75 -10.12
CA GLU A 4 -24.12 40.22 -9.70
C GLU A 4 -24.27 38.78 -10.24
N PRO A 5 -24.63 37.79 -9.40
CA PRO A 5 -24.88 36.44 -9.88
C PRO A 5 -26.15 36.49 -10.76
N LYS A 6 -25.95 36.48 -12.07
CA LYS A 6 -27.05 36.29 -13.01
C LYS A 6 -27.57 34.87 -12.82
N LEU A 7 -28.64 34.70 -12.07
CA LEU A 7 -29.39 33.45 -12.06
C LEU A 7 -29.74 33.08 -13.49
N LEU A 8 -29.31 31.94 -13.94
CA LEU A 8 -29.67 31.34 -15.21
C LEU A 8 -31.14 30.89 -15.11
N SER A 9 -32.07 31.88 -15.23
CA SER A 9 -33.50 31.60 -15.28
C SER A 9 -33.79 30.85 -16.56
N GLY A 10 -34.27 29.62 -16.47
CA GLY A 10 -34.65 28.77 -17.60
C GLY A 10 -33.87 27.48 -17.76
N GLN A 11 -32.94 27.15 -16.83
CA GLN A 11 -32.30 25.85 -16.86
C GLN A 11 -33.16 24.79 -16.11
N THR A 12 -33.42 23.69 -16.80
CA THR A 12 -33.99 22.49 -16.18
C THR A 12 -32.99 21.88 -15.26
N THR A 13 -33.38 21.62 -13.99
CA THR A 13 -32.55 20.87 -13.06
C THR A 13 -32.44 19.43 -13.54
N SER A 14 -31.23 18.97 -13.86
CA SER A 14 -30.95 17.56 -14.11
C SER A 14 -30.38 16.92 -12.83
N SER A 15 -30.85 15.73 -12.49
CA SER A 15 -30.32 14.94 -11.39
C SER A 15 -29.09 14.12 -11.79
N SER A 16 -28.66 14.18 -13.06
CA SER A 16 -27.52 13.45 -13.60
C SER A 16 -26.70 14.32 -14.56
N PHE A 17 -25.41 14.03 -14.65
CA PHE A 17 -24.53 14.65 -15.64
C PHE A 17 -24.47 13.82 -16.89
N ALA A 18 -24.56 14.47 -18.06
CA ALA A 18 -24.37 13.86 -19.37
C ALA A 18 -22.88 13.87 -19.75
N SER A 19 -22.52 13.01 -20.73
CA SER A 19 -21.20 13.05 -21.35
C SER A 19 -21.00 14.41 -22.05
N GLY A 20 -20.00 15.15 -21.60
CA GLY A 20 -19.72 16.50 -22.14
C GLY A 20 -20.11 17.66 -21.22
N ASP A 21 -20.89 17.42 -20.17
CA ASP A 21 -21.16 18.44 -19.16
C ASP A 21 -19.86 18.95 -18.52
N LYS A 22 -19.85 20.24 -18.16
CA LYS A 22 -18.73 20.89 -17.49
C LYS A 22 -19.19 21.55 -16.20
N LEU A 23 -18.37 21.41 -15.18
CA LEU A 23 -18.53 22.13 -13.91
C LEU A 23 -17.56 23.30 -13.85
N VAL A 24 -17.96 24.36 -13.19
CA VAL A 24 -17.10 25.52 -12.95
C VAL A 24 -16.35 25.34 -11.65
N LYS A 25 -15.01 25.33 -11.71
CA LYS A 25 -14.14 25.43 -10.54
C LYS A 25 -13.59 26.84 -10.48
N VAL A 26 -13.69 27.47 -9.30
CA VAL A 26 -13.07 28.76 -9.01
C VAL A 26 -11.99 28.51 -7.95
N ASP A 27 -10.75 28.88 -8.24
CA ASP A 27 -9.65 28.77 -7.28
C ASP A 27 -9.65 29.95 -6.26
N GLY A 28 -8.79 29.87 -5.25
CA GLY A 28 -8.66 30.91 -4.21
C GLY A 28 -8.21 32.28 -4.73
N SER A 29 -7.76 32.38 -5.99
CA SER A 29 -7.39 33.62 -6.67
C SER A 29 -8.47 34.11 -7.61
N GLY A 30 -9.62 33.44 -7.68
CA GLY A 30 -10.76 33.81 -8.52
C GLY A 30 -10.65 33.34 -9.97
N ASN A 31 -9.65 32.52 -10.34
CA ASN A 31 -9.57 31.98 -11.71
C ASN A 31 -10.64 30.90 -11.92
N VAL A 32 -11.26 30.96 -13.08
CA VAL A 32 -12.35 30.07 -13.50
C VAL A 32 -11.82 29.00 -14.41
N THR A 33 -12.07 27.74 -14.09
CA THR A 33 -11.70 26.58 -14.91
C THR A 33 -12.92 25.69 -15.12
N LEU A 34 -13.13 25.22 -16.36
CA LEU A 34 -14.14 24.20 -16.65
C LEU A 34 -13.56 22.81 -16.44
N ILE A 35 -14.17 22.04 -15.58
CA ILE A 35 -13.79 20.67 -15.29
C ILE A 35 -14.90 19.69 -15.64
N THR A 36 -14.56 18.47 -16.01
CA THR A 36 -15.55 17.41 -16.23
C THR A 36 -16.16 16.97 -14.89
N PRO A 37 -17.40 16.44 -14.87
CA PRO A 37 -17.96 15.84 -13.66
C PRO A 37 -17.07 14.75 -13.05
N ALA A 38 -16.37 13.96 -13.87
CA ALA A 38 -15.39 12.98 -13.42
C ALA A 38 -14.25 13.65 -12.66
N ASN A 39 -13.61 14.66 -13.22
CA ASN A 39 -12.51 15.39 -12.56
C ASN A 39 -12.99 16.17 -11.32
N ALA A 40 -14.23 16.67 -11.30
CA ALA A 40 -14.81 17.29 -10.12
C ALA A 40 -15.03 16.25 -9.01
N ARG A 41 -15.59 15.09 -9.33
CA ARG A 41 -15.76 13.97 -8.42
C ARG A 41 -14.39 13.51 -7.88
N ASP A 42 -13.41 13.38 -8.74
CA ASP A 42 -12.07 12.91 -8.38
C ASP A 42 -11.32 13.95 -7.55
N GLY A 43 -11.50 15.24 -7.83
CA GLY A 43 -11.03 16.33 -6.97
C GLY A 43 -11.72 16.37 -5.60
N MET A 44 -12.99 15.96 -5.53
CA MET A 44 -13.74 15.86 -4.27
C MET A 44 -13.50 14.52 -3.52
N LEU A 45 -13.15 13.45 -4.22
CA LEU A 45 -13.02 12.10 -3.67
C LEU A 45 -11.58 11.56 -3.72
N GLY A 46 -10.76 12.01 -4.66
CA GLY A 46 -9.39 11.53 -4.87
C GLY A 46 -8.31 12.53 -4.49
N GLY A 47 -8.69 13.80 -4.32
CA GLY A 47 -7.78 14.86 -3.87
C GLY A 47 -7.78 15.05 -2.35
N ILE A 48 -8.19 14.06 -1.57
CA ILE A 48 -8.03 14.14 -0.12
C ILE A 48 -6.53 14.05 0.15
N PRO A 49 -5.89 15.12 0.64
CA PRO A 49 -4.49 15.06 1.06
C PRO A 49 -4.34 13.90 2.04
N VAL A 50 -3.19 13.26 2.06
CA VAL A 50 -2.89 12.16 3.03
C VAL A 50 -3.29 12.55 4.45
N ASN A 51 -3.16 13.84 4.79
CA ASN A 51 -3.52 14.43 6.08
C ASN A 51 -5.04 14.55 6.34
N GLY A 52 -5.88 14.25 5.36
CA GLY A 52 -7.35 14.32 5.47
C GLY A 52 -8.06 12.97 5.29
N ILE A 53 -7.31 11.89 5.10
CA ILE A 53 -7.89 10.54 5.03
C ILE A 53 -8.08 10.04 6.47
N GLU A 54 -9.32 9.66 6.79
CA GLU A 54 -9.63 9.04 8.09
C GLU A 54 -8.86 7.72 8.26
N ASP A 55 -8.42 7.45 9.49
CA ASP A 55 -7.84 6.16 9.85
C ASP A 55 -8.79 5.01 9.50
N GLY A 56 -8.25 3.92 9.01
CA GLY A 56 -9.04 2.75 8.64
C GLY A 56 -8.40 1.86 7.59
N ILE A 57 -9.19 0.86 7.18
CA ILE A 57 -8.81 -0.08 6.12
C ILE A 57 -9.58 0.24 4.86
N PHE A 58 -8.87 0.22 3.74
CA PHE A 58 -9.38 0.48 2.40
C PHE A 58 -8.83 -0.56 1.41
N ILE A 59 -9.44 -0.65 0.24
CA ILE A 59 -8.84 -1.33 -0.91
C ILE A 59 -8.37 -0.24 -1.87
N MET A 60 -7.08 -0.27 -2.20
CA MET A 60 -6.48 0.61 -3.18
C MET A 60 -6.52 -0.04 -4.56
N TYR A 61 -6.77 0.76 -5.59
CA TYR A 61 -6.73 0.35 -6.98
C TYR A 61 -6.40 1.54 -7.88
N HIS A 62 -5.81 1.26 -9.05
CA HIS A 62 -5.71 2.22 -10.13
C HIS A 62 -6.88 2.00 -11.07
N ARG A 63 -7.71 3.04 -11.26
CA ARG A 63 -8.90 2.95 -12.10
C ARG A 63 -8.52 2.56 -13.53
N ALA A 64 -9.19 1.54 -14.08
CA ALA A 64 -8.86 0.97 -15.38
C ALA A 64 -8.92 1.98 -16.55
N SER A 65 -9.79 3.02 -16.45
CA SER A 65 -10.00 4.00 -17.53
C SER A 65 -8.88 5.02 -17.70
N ASP A 66 -8.12 5.34 -16.66
CA ASP A 66 -7.15 6.44 -16.66
C ASP A 66 -5.96 6.24 -15.71
N SER A 67 -5.85 5.07 -15.11
CA SER A 67 -4.81 4.73 -14.15
C SER A 67 -4.72 5.65 -12.93
N TYR A 68 -5.82 6.33 -12.58
CA TYR A 68 -5.85 7.21 -11.42
C TYR A 68 -5.97 6.40 -10.13
N PRO A 69 -5.07 6.60 -9.11
CA PRO A 69 -5.07 5.84 -7.87
C PRO A 69 -6.25 6.26 -6.98
N LEU A 70 -6.99 5.28 -6.49
CA LEU A 70 -8.17 5.47 -5.64
C LEU A 70 -8.14 4.50 -4.45
N MET A 71 -8.78 4.91 -3.36
CA MET A 71 -9.05 4.05 -2.20
C MET A 71 -10.54 4.01 -1.92
N VAL A 72 -11.08 2.82 -1.64
CA VAL A 72 -12.48 2.61 -1.29
C VAL A 72 -12.61 1.78 -0.04
N LYS A 73 -13.70 1.98 0.72
CA LYS A 73 -14.03 1.10 1.85
C LYS A 73 -14.29 -0.32 1.34
N PRO A 74 -13.85 -1.38 2.06
CA PRO A 74 -13.92 -2.77 1.58
C PRO A 74 -15.30 -3.19 1.09
N HIS A 75 -16.38 -2.79 1.77
CA HIS A 75 -17.75 -3.17 1.39
C HIS A 75 -18.20 -2.66 0.00
N LYS A 76 -17.48 -1.70 -0.61
CA LYS A 76 -17.77 -1.21 -1.97
C LYS A 76 -16.98 -1.95 -3.05
N TRP A 77 -16.00 -2.75 -2.66
CA TRP A 77 -15.05 -3.35 -3.59
C TRP A 77 -15.68 -4.35 -4.56
N THR A 78 -16.55 -5.23 -4.06
CA THR A 78 -17.16 -6.28 -4.89
C THR A 78 -17.85 -5.71 -6.15
N SER A 79 -18.52 -4.57 -6.03
CA SER A 79 -19.16 -3.90 -7.18
C SER A 79 -18.15 -3.37 -8.19
N LEU A 80 -17.06 -2.78 -7.71
CA LEU A 80 -15.99 -2.26 -8.58
C LEU A 80 -15.25 -3.39 -9.29
N GLN A 81 -14.91 -4.46 -8.57
CA GLN A 81 -14.28 -5.65 -9.13
C GLN A 81 -15.16 -6.32 -10.19
N SER A 82 -16.48 -6.40 -9.96
CA SER A 82 -17.43 -6.89 -10.96
C SER A 82 -17.52 -6.00 -12.19
N GLY A 83 -17.18 -4.71 -12.05
CA GLY A 83 -17.06 -3.73 -13.13
C GLY A 83 -15.71 -3.78 -13.87
N GLY A 84 -14.81 -4.68 -13.50
CA GLY A 84 -13.51 -4.88 -14.16
C GLY A 84 -12.33 -4.18 -13.46
N GLU A 85 -12.53 -3.51 -12.33
CA GLU A 85 -11.42 -2.92 -11.58
C GLU A 85 -10.55 -4.00 -10.89
N VAL A 86 -9.25 -3.75 -10.81
CA VAL A 86 -8.26 -4.64 -10.20
C VAL A 86 -7.66 -3.97 -8.97
N ALA A 87 -7.71 -4.64 -7.82
CA ALA A 87 -7.10 -4.11 -6.60
C ALA A 87 -5.58 -4.09 -6.70
N ASP A 88 -4.95 -3.02 -6.25
CA ASP A 88 -3.50 -3.00 -6.01
C ASP A 88 -3.15 -3.71 -4.71
N GLY A 89 -3.97 -3.49 -3.68
CA GLY A 89 -3.79 -4.10 -2.37
C GLY A 89 -4.73 -3.52 -1.31
N VAL A 90 -4.48 -3.91 -0.07
CA VAL A 90 -5.22 -3.42 1.09
C VAL A 90 -4.44 -2.28 1.74
N ALA A 91 -5.02 -1.09 1.77
CA ALA A 91 -4.44 0.09 2.39
C ALA A 91 -4.81 0.15 3.89
N ILE A 92 -3.81 0.35 4.72
CA ILE A 92 -3.93 0.71 6.14
C ILE A 92 -3.63 2.19 6.24
N VAL A 93 -4.57 2.97 6.77
CA VAL A 93 -4.38 4.38 7.10
C VAL A 93 -4.46 4.49 8.62
N GLU A 94 -3.37 4.87 9.25
CA GLU A 94 -3.29 4.95 10.72
C GLU A 94 -2.19 5.91 11.14
N GLY A 95 -2.53 6.85 12.03
CA GLY A 95 -1.56 7.79 12.60
C GLY A 95 -0.80 8.62 11.57
N GLY A 96 -1.45 9.01 10.48
CA GLY A 96 -0.85 9.78 9.38
C GLY A 96 0.05 8.98 8.45
N LYS A 97 0.08 7.64 8.56
CA LYS A 97 0.81 6.73 7.67
C LYS A 97 -0.17 5.99 6.76
N ILE A 98 0.26 5.70 5.55
CA ILE A 98 -0.47 4.82 4.62
C ILE A 98 0.48 3.70 4.21
N LEU A 99 0.05 2.46 4.42
CA LEU A 99 0.77 1.28 4.01
C LEU A 99 -0.16 0.40 3.15
N ILE A 100 0.28 0.00 1.98
CA ILE A 100 -0.46 -0.88 1.08
C ILE A 100 0.09 -2.29 1.23
N VAL A 101 -0.73 -3.22 1.64
CA VAL A 101 -0.39 -4.65 1.78
C VAL A 101 -0.72 -5.37 0.48
N ALA A 102 0.24 -6.07 -0.09
CA ALA A 102 0.06 -6.83 -1.34
C ALA A 102 -1.09 -7.84 -1.24
N PRO A 103 -1.86 -8.08 -2.31
CA PRO A 103 -2.94 -9.08 -2.31
C PRO A 103 -2.43 -10.51 -2.12
N THR A 104 -1.22 -10.82 -2.60
CA THR A 104 -0.62 -12.16 -2.48
C THR A 104 0.71 -12.11 -1.76
N GLU A 105 1.19 -13.26 -1.31
CA GLU A 105 2.48 -13.42 -0.64
C GLU A 105 3.30 -14.53 -1.32
N CYS A 106 4.51 -14.77 -0.85
CA CYS A 106 5.32 -15.88 -1.31
C CYS A 106 4.65 -17.22 -1.01
N ASP A 107 5.16 -18.27 -1.64
CA ASP A 107 4.72 -19.66 -1.41
C ASP A 107 4.71 -20.03 0.09
N SER A 108 3.89 -21.03 0.41
CA SER A 108 3.71 -21.49 1.79
C SER A 108 4.97 -22.05 2.46
N SER A 109 5.96 -22.47 1.68
CA SER A 109 7.27 -22.89 2.21
C SER A 109 8.12 -21.74 2.74
N GLY A 110 7.73 -20.48 2.45
CA GLY A 110 8.49 -19.29 2.81
C GLY A 110 9.77 -19.12 1.97
N LEU A 111 10.45 -17.99 2.17
CA LEU A 111 11.70 -17.67 1.51
C LEU A 111 12.84 -17.56 2.50
N LEU A 112 14.08 -17.73 2.03
CA LEU A 112 15.26 -17.25 2.73
C LEU A 112 15.28 -15.71 2.68
N TRP A 113 15.96 -15.09 3.64
CA TRP A 113 16.15 -13.63 3.57
C TRP A 113 17.22 -13.26 2.54
N SER A 114 18.32 -14.03 2.48
CA SER A 114 19.42 -13.88 1.51
C SER A 114 20.08 -15.23 1.24
N SER A 115 20.92 -15.32 0.20
CA SER A 115 21.66 -16.56 -0.14
C SER A 115 22.85 -16.84 0.79
N ALA A 116 23.38 -15.80 1.44
CA ALA A 116 24.51 -15.88 2.35
C ALA A 116 24.40 -14.80 3.43
N ALA A 117 25.29 -14.85 4.42
CA ALA A 117 25.44 -13.78 5.40
C ALA A 117 25.88 -12.49 4.69
N VAL A 118 25.11 -11.41 4.90
CA VAL A 118 25.35 -10.11 4.28
C VAL A 118 24.83 -8.98 5.16
N SER A 119 25.59 -7.88 5.28
CA SER A 119 25.06 -6.62 5.80
C SER A 119 24.34 -5.92 4.66
N GLY A 120 23.01 -5.92 4.69
CA GLY A 120 22.20 -5.43 3.56
C GLY A 120 22.15 -3.91 3.44
N GLY A 121 22.74 -3.16 4.39
CA GLY A 121 22.84 -1.69 4.35
C GLY A 121 21.55 -0.97 4.78
N GLY A 122 20.55 -1.70 5.26
CA GLY A 122 19.35 -1.12 5.88
C GLY A 122 19.52 -0.89 7.39
N THR A 123 18.42 -0.61 8.08
CA THR A 123 18.40 -0.49 9.54
C THR A 123 18.87 -1.79 10.17
N THR A 124 19.98 -1.75 10.89
CA THR A 124 20.57 -2.89 11.59
C THR A 124 20.67 -2.59 13.08
N THR A 125 19.96 -3.36 13.89
CA THR A 125 19.95 -3.20 15.35
C THR A 125 19.52 -4.47 16.07
N SER A 126 20.17 -4.79 17.19
CA SER A 126 19.77 -5.85 18.13
C SER A 126 18.85 -5.32 19.24
N ASP A 127 18.70 -4.00 19.35
CA ASP A 127 17.80 -3.37 20.31
C ASP A 127 16.36 -3.45 19.82
N ARG A 128 15.48 -4.02 20.66
CA ARG A 128 14.07 -4.26 20.31
C ARG A 128 13.27 -2.99 20.10
N VAL A 129 13.53 -1.95 20.89
CA VAL A 129 12.78 -0.69 20.81
C VAL A 129 13.14 0.04 19.52
N THR A 130 14.43 0.08 19.19
CA THR A 130 14.91 0.64 17.92
C THR A 130 14.35 -0.13 16.72
N ALA A 131 14.37 -1.47 16.78
CA ALA A 131 13.82 -2.31 15.71
C ALA A 131 12.31 -2.10 15.51
N TYR A 132 11.54 -2.07 16.59
CA TYR A 132 10.10 -1.78 16.59
C TYR A 132 9.79 -0.40 15.99
N SER A 133 10.67 0.57 16.20
CA SER A 133 10.52 1.95 15.72
C SER A 133 11.04 2.15 14.29
N ASP A 134 11.50 1.11 13.61
CA ASP A 134 11.94 1.18 12.22
C ASP A 134 10.75 1.23 11.26
N TRP A 135 10.64 2.34 10.53
CA TRP A 135 9.62 2.59 9.48
C TRP A 135 10.29 2.82 8.12
N ALA A 136 11.50 2.34 7.95
CA ALA A 136 12.31 2.59 6.75
C ALA A 136 12.27 1.42 5.75
N GLY A 137 11.21 0.62 5.70
CA GLY A 137 11.13 -0.58 4.88
C GLY A 137 11.53 -0.38 3.42
N LYS A 138 11.06 0.70 2.79
CA LYS A 138 11.45 1.05 1.41
C LYS A 138 12.94 1.33 1.29
N ALA A 139 13.51 2.15 2.16
CA ALA A 139 14.93 2.49 2.13
C ALA A 139 15.80 1.26 2.43
N ASN A 140 15.41 0.45 3.42
CA ASN A 140 16.07 -0.80 3.76
C ASN A 140 16.11 -1.73 2.55
N THR A 141 14.96 -2.01 1.93
CA THR A 141 14.87 -2.90 0.77
C THR A 141 15.69 -2.37 -0.41
N THR A 142 15.65 -1.05 -0.66
CA THR A 142 16.44 -0.43 -1.74
C THR A 142 17.93 -0.63 -1.53
N ALA A 143 18.44 -0.51 -0.31
CA ALA A 143 19.83 -0.82 0.01
C ALA A 143 20.11 -2.32 -0.14
N GLN A 144 19.26 -3.18 0.41
CA GLN A 144 19.45 -4.64 0.42
C GLN A 144 19.55 -5.24 -0.98
N ILE A 145 18.73 -4.81 -1.93
CA ILE A 145 18.76 -5.33 -3.30
C ILE A 145 19.97 -4.86 -4.12
N THR A 146 20.84 -4.01 -3.58
CA THR A 146 22.13 -3.73 -4.20
C THR A 146 23.12 -4.89 -4.03
N HIS A 147 22.88 -5.78 -3.06
CA HIS A 147 23.68 -6.96 -2.78
C HIS A 147 23.17 -8.17 -3.57
N ALA A 148 24.05 -8.87 -4.27
CA ALA A 148 23.70 -10.03 -5.09
C ALA A 148 22.95 -11.12 -4.30
N GLU A 149 23.29 -11.27 -3.02
CA GLU A 149 22.69 -12.23 -2.09
C GLU A 149 21.21 -11.98 -1.81
N CYS A 150 20.71 -10.76 -2.06
CA CYS A 150 19.35 -10.32 -1.76
C CYS A 150 18.48 -10.08 -3.01
N GLN A 151 19.08 -10.03 -4.22
CA GLN A 151 18.39 -9.56 -5.44
C GLN A 151 17.36 -10.53 -6.01
N GLY A 152 17.53 -11.84 -5.84
CA GLY A 152 16.67 -12.84 -6.47
C GLY A 152 15.27 -12.87 -5.86
N ALA A 153 14.26 -13.24 -6.67
CA ALA A 153 12.89 -13.47 -6.19
C ALA A 153 12.78 -14.65 -5.19
N SER A 154 13.83 -15.43 -5.02
CA SER A 154 13.93 -16.48 -4.01
C SER A 154 14.32 -15.96 -2.61
N TYR A 155 14.59 -14.67 -2.49
CA TYR A 155 14.99 -14.01 -1.25
C TYR A 155 14.03 -12.90 -0.89
N ALA A 156 13.81 -12.68 0.40
CA ALA A 156 12.75 -11.80 0.89
C ALA A 156 12.81 -10.36 0.31
N PRO A 157 13.95 -9.63 0.32
CA PRO A 157 14.00 -8.28 -0.26
C PRO A 157 13.77 -8.29 -1.78
N GLY A 158 14.42 -9.21 -2.51
CA GLY A 158 14.33 -9.32 -3.96
C GLY A 158 12.92 -9.73 -4.43
N PHE A 159 12.26 -10.64 -3.72
CA PHE A 159 10.86 -10.99 -3.97
C PHE A 159 9.96 -9.74 -3.91
N CYS A 160 10.08 -8.96 -2.84
CA CYS A 160 9.27 -7.75 -2.69
C CYS A 160 9.58 -6.69 -3.76
N ALA A 161 10.86 -6.44 -4.06
CA ALA A 161 11.26 -5.47 -5.07
C ALA A 161 10.79 -5.84 -6.50
N GLN A 162 10.67 -7.13 -6.79
CA GLN A 162 10.21 -7.65 -8.09
C GLN A 162 8.68 -7.88 -8.13
N TYR A 163 7.99 -7.77 -7.00
CA TYR A 163 6.56 -7.93 -6.94
C TYR A 163 5.85 -6.86 -7.79
N SER A 164 4.77 -7.27 -8.46
CA SER A 164 3.89 -6.35 -9.20
C SER A 164 2.46 -6.84 -9.11
N HIS A 165 1.51 -5.94 -8.92
CA HIS A 165 0.09 -6.27 -8.91
C HIS A 165 -0.76 -5.02 -9.18
N GLY A 166 -1.86 -5.19 -9.94
CA GLY A 166 -2.74 -4.08 -10.30
C GLY A 166 -1.99 -2.97 -11.03
N GLY A 167 -2.19 -1.74 -10.60
CA GLY A 167 -1.49 -0.56 -11.15
C GLY A 167 -0.09 -0.31 -10.56
N LEU A 168 0.35 -1.14 -9.60
CA LEU A 168 1.66 -0.99 -8.96
C LEU A 168 2.70 -1.96 -9.55
N ALA A 169 3.59 -1.43 -10.39
CA ALA A 169 4.66 -2.18 -11.06
C ALA A 169 5.76 -2.62 -10.08
N ALA A 170 6.64 -3.52 -10.54
CA ALA A 170 7.89 -3.86 -9.87
C ALA A 170 8.73 -2.60 -9.55
N GLY A 171 9.45 -2.62 -8.43
CA GLY A 171 10.18 -1.46 -7.90
C GLY A 171 9.33 -0.49 -7.07
N LYS A 172 8.00 -0.67 -7.03
CA LYS A 172 7.08 0.10 -6.17
C LYS A 172 6.80 -0.60 -4.84
N TRP A 173 7.27 -1.83 -4.68
CA TRP A 173 7.04 -2.68 -3.52
C TRP A 173 8.35 -2.92 -2.75
N TRP A 174 8.23 -3.16 -1.47
CA TRP A 174 9.36 -3.45 -0.59
C TRP A 174 9.01 -4.45 0.50
N LEU A 175 10.02 -5.02 1.11
CA LEU A 175 9.90 -5.84 2.31
C LEU A 175 9.60 -4.92 3.50
N PRO A 176 8.50 -5.11 4.21
CA PRO A 176 8.15 -4.23 5.33
C PRO A 176 9.23 -4.23 6.40
N SER A 177 9.49 -3.07 6.99
CA SER A 177 10.28 -2.98 8.22
C SER A 177 9.52 -3.56 9.41
N LEU A 178 10.18 -3.70 10.55
CA LEU A 178 9.53 -4.29 11.71
C LEU A 178 8.37 -3.43 12.23
N GLY A 179 8.50 -2.10 12.24
CA GLY A 179 7.41 -1.18 12.60
C GLY A 179 6.24 -1.26 11.63
N GLU A 180 6.51 -1.34 10.32
CA GLU A 180 5.47 -1.53 9.30
C GLU A 180 4.76 -2.89 9.47
N MET A 181 5.49 -3.95 9.82
CA MET A 181 4.90 -5.27 10.07
C MET A 181 4.04 -5.28 11.34
N PHE A 182 4.39 -4.51 12.38
CA PHE A 182 3.53 -4.33 13.55
C PHE A 182 2.21 -3.63 13.23
N MET A 183 2.23 -2.64 12.33
CA MET A 183 0.99 -2.02 11.83
C MET A 183 0.10 -3.03 11.11
N ILE A 184 0.69 -3.94 10.33
CA ILE A 184 -0.03 -5.06 9.70
C ILE A 184 -0.62 -5.99 10.77
N TYR A 185 0.18 -6.39 11.76
CA TYR A 185 -0.27 -7.26 12.85
C TYR A 185 -1.46 -6.66 13.61
N ALA A 186 -1.36 -5.41 14.02
CA ALA A 186 -2.42 -4.71 14.75
C ALA A 186 -3.74 -4.63 13.97
N ASN A 187 -3.68 -4.65 12.65
CA ASN A 187 -4.85 -4.55 11.77
C ASN A 187 -5.19 -5.88 11.05
N MET A 188 -4.54 -7.00 11.38
CA MET A 188 -4.60 -8.27 10.62
C MET A 188 -6.03 -8.74 10.33
N THR A 189 -6.91 -8.71 11.32
CA THR A 189 -8.32 -9.14 11.15
C THR A 189 -9.04 -8.31 10.09
N LYS A 190 -8.83 -6.99 10.10
CA LYS A 190 -9.46 -6.08 9.14
C LYS A 190 -8.83 -6.21 7.75
N ILE A 191 -7.52 -6.43 7.69
CA ILE A 191 -6.78 -6.68 6.43
C ILE A 191 -7.28 -7.98 5.81
N ASN A 192 -7.37 -9.06 6.58
CA ASN A 192 -7.86 -10.36 6.09
C ASN A 192 -9.31 -10.29 5.63
N TYR A 193 -10.17 -9.50 6.30
CA TYR A 193 -11.51 -9.22 5.78
C TYR A 193 -11.47 -8.57 4.39
N ALA A 194 -10.63 -7.54 4.21
CA ALA A 194 -10.52 -6.85 2.93
C ALA A 194 -9.87 -7.73 1.85
N LEU A 195 -8.82 -8.50 2.18
CA LEU A 195 -8.20 -9.47 1.27
C LEU A 195 -9.20 -10.53 0.81
N GLY A 196 -10.08 -11.01 1.71
CA GLY A 196 -11.12 -11.98 1.36
C GLY A 196 -12.15 -11.48 0.33
N LEU A 197 -12.22 -10.18 0.09
CA LEU A 197 -13.07 -9.58 -0.95
C LEU A 197 -12.36 -9.44 -2.30
N ILE A 198 -11.02 -9.57 -2.35
CA ILE A 198 -10.21 -9.42 -3.56
C ILE A 198 -10.05 -10.79 -4.22
N THR A 199 -10.51 -10.93 -5.45
CA THR A 199 -10.36 -12.18 -6.22
C THR A 199 -8.89 -12.54 -6.41
N GLY A 200 -8.51 -13.77 -6.06
CA GLY A 200 -7.13 -14.26 -6.17
C GLY A 200 -6.19 -13.83 -5.05
N ALA A 201 -6.67 -13.04 -4.08
CA ALA A 201 -5.85 -12.69 -2.93
C ALA A 201 -5.68 -13.87 -1.96
N THR A 202 -4.58 -13.84 -1.20
CA THR A 202 -4.30 -14.78 -0.10
C THR A 202 -4.39 -14.05 1.23
N LEU A 203 -4.98 -14.68 2.24
CA LEU A 203 -5.04 -14.11 3.58
C LEU A 203 -3.64 -14.10 4.23
N LEU A 204 -3.41 -13.18 5.14
CA LEU A 204 -2.26 -13.23 6.04
C LEU A 204 -2.38 -14.46 6.95
N SER A 205 -1.31 -15.22 7.07
CA SER A 205 -1.25 -16.45 7.87
C SER A 205 -0.71 -16.16 9.27
N GLU A 206 -1.19 -16.92 10.25
CA GLU A 206 -0.71 -16.85 11.64
C GLU A 206 0.64 -17.55 11.79
N THR A 207 1.69 -16.97 11.21
CA THR A 207 3.05 -17.53 11.21
C THR A 207 4.10 -16.41 11.22
N TRP A 208 5.36 -16.78 10.99
CA TRP A 208 6.51 -15.89 10.98
C TRP A 208 6.70 -15.22 9.64
N TYR A 209 6.83 -13.90 9.65
CA TYR A 209 7.11 -13.07 8.48
C TYR A 209 8.46 -12.38 8.61
N TRP A 210 9.25 -12.43 7.55
CA TRP A 210 10.47 -11.65 7.42
C TRP A 210 10.18 -10.15 7.40
N THR A 211 11.12 -9.39 7.97
CA THR A 211 11.14 -7.92 7.86
C THR A 211 12.45 -7.46 7.22
N SER A 212 12.44 -6.23 6.70
CA SER A 212 13.66 -5.61 6.16
C SER A 212 14.60 -5.07 7.25
N THR A 213 14.15 -5.04 8.51
CA THR A 213 14.99 -4.66 9.64
C THR A 213 15.96 -5.78 9.96
N GLU A 214 17.26 -5.48 9.94
CA GLU A 214 18.31 -6.46 10.21
C GLU A 214 18.64 -6.50 11.72
N TYR A 215 18.90 -7.68 12.25
CA TYR A 215 19.42 -7.83 13.60
C TYR A 215 20.96 -7.72 13.60
N SER A 216 21.60 -8.30 12.58
CA SER A 216 23.05 -8.29 12.36
C SER A 216 23.37 -8.60 10.89
N SER A 217 24.64 -8.73 10.55
CA SER A 217 25.08 -9.21 9.23
C SER A 217 24.57 -10.62 8.89
N THR A 218 24.29 -11.46 9.88
CA THR A 218 23.87 -12.86 9.67
C THR A 218 22.40 -13.09 9.97
N LEU A 219 21.73 -12.18 10.69
CA LEU A 219 20.39 -12.33 11.22
C LEU A 219 19.48 -11.18 10.79
N ALA A 220 18.19 -11.45 10.56
CA ALA A 220 17.17 -10.45 10.33
C ALA A 220 15.96 -10.67 11.26
N TRP A 221 15.19 -9.61 11.52
CA TRP A 221 14.03 -9.72 12.38
C TRP A 221 12.86 -10.40 11.68
N PHE A 222 12.18 -11.23 12.46
CA PHE A 222 10.86 -11.79 12.19
C PHE A 222 9.80 -11.13 13.07
N LEU A 223 8.57 -11.10 12.55
CA LEU A 223 7.38 -10.91 13.37
C LEU A 223 6.45 -12.11 13.22
N SER A 224 5.97 -12.64 14.34
CA SER A 224 4.89 -13.62 14.35
C SER A 224 3.54 -12.91 14.24
N LEU A 225 2.76 -13.20 13.21
CA LEU A 225 1.38 -12.72 13.10
C LEU A 225 0.39 -13.53 13.94
N ASN A 226 0.81 -14.61 14.59
CA ASN A 226 0.01 -15.38 15.54
C ASN A 226 -0.15 -14.66 16.90
N PHE A 227 0.97 -14.14 17.44
CA PHE A 227 0.97 -13.57 18.80
C PHE A 227 1.77 -12.26 18.93
N GLY A 228 2.23 -11.65 17.84
CA GLY A 228 2.95 -10.39 17.85
C GLY A 228 4.38 -10.48 18.41
N GLY A 229 4.94 -11.67 18.50
CA GLY A 229 6.30 -11.86 19.04
C GLY A 229 7.37 -11.45 18.03
N MET A 230 8.36 -10.69 18.51
CA MET A 230 9.57 -10.34 17.76
C MET A 230 10.64 -11.40 17.97
N TYR A 231 11.17 -11.94 16.89
CA TYR A 231 12.29 -12.88 16.89
C TYR A 231 13.27 -12.51 15.77
N TYR A 232 14.38 -13.20 15.72
CA TYR A 232 15.35 -13.09 14.62
C TYR A 232 15.71 -14.48 14.12
N GLY A 233 15.98 -14.57 12.82
CA GLY A 233 16.38 -15.80 12.15
C GLY A 233 17.62 -15.59 11.31
N THR A 234 18.28 -16.70 11.00
CA THR A 234 19.46 -16.73 10.14
C THR A 234 19.05 -16.48 8.69
N LYS A 235 19.60 -15.43 8.10
CA LYS A 235 19.23 -14.97 6.77
C LYS A 235 19.32 -16.05 5.68
N ALA A 236 20.38 -16.88 5.74
CA ALA A 236 20.71 -17.85 4.70
C ALA A 236 20.19 -19.27 4.97
N SER A 237 19.52 -19.53 6.09
CA SER A 237 19.03 -20.88 6.43
C SER A 237 17.59 -20.93 6.90
N ASP A 238 17.13 -19.89 7.60
CA ASP A 238 15.76 -19.88 8.08
C ASP A 238 14.80 -19.37 7.00
N ARG A 239 13.59 -19.92 7.02
CA ARG A 239 12.54 -19.54 6.07
C ARG A 239 11.40 -18.86 6.79
N GLY A 240 10.87 -17.81 6.19
CA GLY A 240 9.70 -17.09 6.66
C GLY A 240 8.81 -16.66 5.52
N ARG A 241 7.54 -16.40 5.84
CA ARG A 241 6.62 -15.79 4.88
C ARG A 241 7.12 -14.39 4.50
N VAL A 242 6.76 -13.98 3.32
CA VAL A 242 7.10 -12.66 2.78
C VAL A 242 5.85 -12.06 2.17
N ARG A 243 5.43 -10.92 2.68
CA ARG A 243 4.35 -10.11 2.14
C ARG A 243 4.91 -8.75 1.75
N ALA A 244 4.85 -8.43 0.47
CA ALA A 244 5.29 -7.13 -0.01
C ALA A 244 4.34 -6.02 0.47
N VAL A 245 4.90 -4.84 0.68
CA VAL A 245 4.14 -3.62 0.97
C VAL A 245 4.52 -2.49 0.03
N SER A 246 3.65 -1.51 -0.10
CA SER A 246 3.86 -0.29 -0.89
C SER A 246 3.29 0.91 -0.14
N ALA A 247 3.42 2.10 -0.70
CA ALA A 247 2.73 3.30 -0.22
C ALA A 247 1.75 3.81 -1.28
N PHE A 248 0.80 4.61 -0.84
CA PHE A 248 -0.02 5.37 -1.77
C PHE A 248 0.87 6.35 -2.53
N ILE A 249 0.97 6.17 -3.82
CA ILE A 249 1.76 7.01 -4.72
C ILE A 249 0.77 7.70 -5.65
N ALA A 250 0.61 9.00 -5.44
CA ALA A 250 -0.07 9.88 -6.38
C ALA A 250 0.86 10.22 -7.56
#